data_9e7139024c6288c8be914e68c924c535
#
_entry.id   9e7139024c6288c8be914e68c924c535
#
_cell.length_a   1.000
_cell.length_b   1.000
_cell.length_c   1.000
_cell.angle_alpha   90.00
_cell.angle_beta   90.00
_cell.angle_gamma   90.00
#
_symmetry.space_group_name_H-M   'P 1'
#
loop_
_entity.id
_entity.type
_entity.pdbx_description
1 polymer ?
#
loop_
_entity_poly.entity_id
_entity_poly.type
_entity_poly.pdbx_seq_one_letter_code
_entity_poly.pdbx_strand_id
1 'polypeptide(L)'
;MEIVAINQISPDQVILFQWGWIVINATLVYTWMVMGLLVVGSILITRGLSPERAMSRWQNLLEVILSNVRSEIGEIAKDGADNYFPFIGTLFLFILFSNILTFIPGYVAPTSALTTTSALAVMVFFAVPIFGITKLGVIEYLKEYFRPNVIFFPFHVMGEFSRTLALAVRLFGNLMSHEKVIAILLAVTPLFFPIVMQALGLLIGLIQAYIFAILAMVYIASASQSHEESEHKGKKHGQEAPEK
;
A
#
# COMPACT_ATOMS: atom_id res chain seq x y z
N MET A 1 11.91 -28.25 -19.32
CA MET A 1 11.38 -26.90 -19.09
C MET A 1 9.92 -26.98 -19.49
N GLU A 2 9.07 -27.37 -18.55
CA GLU A 2 7.63 -27.47 -18.81
C GLU A 2 7.09 -26.07 -19.04
N ILE A 3 6.44 -25.90 -20.17
CA ILE A 3 5.64 -24.72 -20.50
C ILE A 3 4.60 -24.63 -19.38
N VAL A 4 4.80 -23.69 -18.47
CA VAL A 4 3.82 -23.38 -17.43
C VAL A 4 2.50 -23.17 -18.15
N ALA A 5 1.60 -24.11 -17.95
CA ALA A 5 0.36 -24.17 -18.69
C ALA A 5 -0.36 -22.83 -18.54
N ILE A 6 -0.77 -22.24 -19.65
CA ILE A 6 -1.51 -20.97 -19.76
C ILE A 6 -2.76 -20.93 -18.87
N ASN A 7 -3.14 -22.06 -18.29
CA ASN A 7 -4.25 -22.23 -17.34
C ASN A 7 -3.94 -21.85 -15.89
N GLN A 8 -2.68 -21.61 -15.51
CA GLN A 8 -2.35 -21.17 -14.14
C GLN A 8 -2.29 -19.64 -14.11
N ILE A 9 -3.46 -19.05 -13.98
CA ILE A 9 -3.71 -17.62 -14.19
C ILE A 9 -3.26 -16.76 -12.98
N SER A 10 -2.98 -17.36 -11.83
CA SER A 10 -2.57 -16.66 -10.61
C SER A 10 -1.50 -17.48 -9.88
N PRO A 11 -0.46 -16.84 -9.31
CA PRO A 11 0.55 -17.52 -8.50
C PRO A 11 -0.04 -18.21 -7.28
N ASP A 12 -1.26 -17.85 -6.86
CA ASP A 12 -2.00 -18.53 -5.79
C ASP A 12 -2.34 -19.99 -6.11
N GLN A 13 -2.38 -20.37 -7.40
CA GLN A 13 -2.69 -21.74 -7.83
C GLN A 13 -1.48 -22.68 -7.78
N VAL A 14 -0.27 -22.13 -7.65
CA VAL A 14 0.94 -22.93 -7.53
C VAL A 14 1.14 -23.33 -6.07
N ILE A 15 0.68 -24.54 -5.72
CA ILE A 15 0.84 -25.11 -4.39
C ILE A 15 2.23 -25.75 -4.33
N LEU A 16 3.11 -25.23 -3.45
CA LEU A 16 4.44 -25.77 -3.23
C LEU A 16 4.45 -26.85 -2.15
N PHE A 17 3.63 -26.68 -1.11
CA PHE A 17 3.54 -27.62 -0.02
C PHE A 17 2.14 -27.58 0.60
N GLN A 18 1.56 -28.75 0.84
CA GLN A 18 0.27 -28.88 1.50
C GLN A 18 0.38 -29.83 2.68
N TRP A 19 0.15 -29.31 3.88
CA TRP A 19 0.09 -30.10 5.10
C TRP A 19 -1.25 -29.90 5.80
N GLY A 20 -2.17 -30.81 5.53
CA GLY A 20 -3.51 -30.76 6.07
C GLY A 20 -4.26 -29.47 5.67
N TRP A 21 -4.50 -28.58 6.60
CA TRP A 21 -5.24 -27.32 6.39
C TRP A 21 -4.34 -26.15 5.97
N ILE A 22 -3.02 -26.33 6.05
CA ILE A 22 -2.06 -25.27 5.69
C ILE A 22 -1.59 -25.52 4.27
N VAL A 23 -1.94 -24.59 3.38
CA VAL A 23 -1.50 -24.58 1.99
C VAL A 23 -0.46 -23.47 1.82
N ILE A 24 0.78 -23.85 1.50
CA ILE A 24 1.86 -22.90 1.19
C ILE A 24 1.92 -22.74 -0.32
N ASN A 25 1.41 -21.61 -0.79
CA ASN A 25 1.43 -21.22 -2.18
C ASN A 25 2.75 -20.51 -2.53
N ALA A 26 3.12 -20.48 -3.80
CA ALA A 26 4.27 -19.72 -4.28
C ALA A 26 4.19 -18.24 -3.88
N THR A 27 3.00 -17.66 -3.90
CA THR A 27 2.74 -16.27 -3.43
C THR A 27 3.22 -16.04 -2.01
N LEU A 28 2.95 -16.95 -1.08
CA LEU A 28 3.36 -16.86 0.32
C LEU A 28 4.89 -16.86 0.46
N VAL A 29 5.57 -17.76 -0.27
CA VAL A 29 7.03 -17.86 -0.26
C VAL A 29 7.67 -16.59 -0.81
N TYR A 30 7.17 -16.08 -1.93
CA TYR A 30 7.66 -14.80 -2.48
C TYR A 30 7.36 -13.60 -1.56
N THR A 31 6.22 -13.59 -0.88
CA THR A 31 5.90 -12.57 0.14
C THR A 31 6.93 -12.59 1.27
N TRP A 32 7.23 -13.78 1.82
CA TRP A 32 8.23 -13.92 2.87
C TRP A 32 9.63 -13.54 2.40
N MET A 33 9.96 -13.89 1.16
CA MET A 33 11.25 -13.52 0.54
C MET A 33 11.39 -12.00 0.45
N VAL A 34 10.36 -11.27 -0.02
CA VAL A 34 10.35 -9.80 -0.09
C VAL A 34 10.45 -9.19 1.31
N MET A 35 9.65 -9.68 2.26
CA MET A 35 9.71 -9.21 3.65
C MET A 35 11.09 -9.45 4.27
N GLY A 36 11.66 -10.64 4.10
CA GLY A 36 13.00 -10.97 4.57
C GLY A 36 14.06 -10.06 3.96
N LEU A 37 13.98 -9.81 2.65
CA LEU A 37 14.89 -8.90 1.93
C LEU A 37 14.78 -7.47 2.47
N LEU A 38 13.58 -6.97 2.72
CA LEU A 38 13.35 -5.63 3.29
C LEU A 38 13.92 -5.52 4.71
N VAL A 39 13.67 -6.51 5.56
CA VAL A 39 14.19 -6.52 6.95
C VAL A 39 15.72 -6.61 6.95
N VAL A 40 16.29 -7.55 6.21
CA VAL A 40 17.76 -7.72 6.12
C VAL A 40 18.40 -6.49 5.50
N GLY A 41 17.82 -5.97 4.40
CA GLY A 41 18.28 -4.74 3.75
C GLY A 41 18.24 -3.54 4.69
N SER A 42 17.15 -3.36 5.42
CA SER A 42 17.03 -2.30 6.43
C SER A 42 18.11 -2.43 7.51
N ILE A 43 18.30 -3.62 8.08
CA ILE A 43 19.32 -3.85 9.11
C ILE A 43 20.73 -3.57 8.58
N LEU A 44 21.05 -4.05 7.36
CA LEU A 44 22.37 -3.85 6.77
C LEU A 44 22.67 -2.37 6.49
N ILE A 45 21.68 -1.64 6.01
CA ILE A 45 21.82 -0.22 5.66
C ILE A 45 21.86 0.65 6.93
N THR A 46 21.07 0.31 7.95
CA THR A 46 21.01 1.10 9.20
C THR A 46 22.11 0.78 10.21
N ARG A 47 22.75 -0.38 10.14
CA ARG A 47 23.87 -0.76 11.05
C ARG A 47 25.10 0.17 10.97
N GLY A 48 25.23 0.97 9.92
CA GLY A 48 26.35 1.89 9.72
C GLY A 48 26.02 3.35 9.89
N LEU A 49 24.84 3.70 10.41
CA LEU A 49 24.43 5.08 10.65
C LEU A 49 25.25 5.69 11.80
N SER A 50 26.24 6.48 11.44
CA SER A 50 27.02 7.32 12.37
C SER A 50 26.88 8.77 11.88
N PRO A 51 26.57 9.74 12.78
CA PRO A 51 26.35 11.14 12.38
C PRO A 51 27.56 11.79 11.70
N GLU A 52 28.73 11.20 11.82
CA GLU A 52 30.00 11.75 11.32
C GLU A 52 30.53 11.08 10.04
N ARG A 53 29.90 10.00 9.55
CA ARG A 53 30.36 9.31 8.33
C ARG A 53 29.59 9.76 7.09
N ALA A 54 30.33 9.99 6.01
CA ALA A 54 29.74 10.19 4.69
C ALA A 54 28.79 9.02 4.36
N MET A 55 27.53 9.33 4.08
CA MET A 55 26.51 8.33 3.74
C MET A 55 26.92 7.48 2.55
N SER A 56 26.70 6.19 2.65
CA SER A 56 26.88 5.27 1.52
C SER A 56 25.87 5.63 0.40
N ARG A 57 26.21 5.35 -0.86
CA ARG A 57 25.34 5.63 -2.02
C ARG A 57 23.94 4.98 -1.87
N TRP A 58 23.88 3.82 -1.27
CA TRP A 58 22.63 3.10 -1.00
C TRP A 58 21.80 3.72 0.12
N GLN A 59 22.47 4.23 1.15
CA GLN A 59 21.81 5.00 2.23
C GLN A 59 21.20 6.28 1.68
N ASN A 60 21.96 7.03 0.87
CA ASN A 60 21.48 8.27 0.25
C ASN A 60 20.29 8.01 -0.69
N LEU A 61 20.33 6.92 -1.48
CA LEU A 61 19.21 6.57 -2.37
C LEU A 61 17.93 6.26 -1.56
N LEU A 62 18.03 5.45 -0.53
CA LEU A 62 16.89 5.15 0.35
C LEU A 62 16.38 6.39 1.07
N GLU A 63 17.28 7.24 1.55
CA GLU A 63 16.92 8.49 2.22
C GLU A 63 16.16 9.43 1.28
N VAL A 64 16.62 9.60 0.04
CA VAL A 64 15.93 10.40 -0.97
C VAL A 64 14.53 9.85 -1.25
N ILE A 65 14.38 8.53 -1.40
CA ILE A 65 13.08 7.90 -1.62
C ILE A 65 12.16 8.12 -0.40
N LEU A 66 12.65 7.85 0.80
CA LEU A 66 11.88 7.97 2.03
C LEU A 66 11.57 9.43 2.38
N SER A 67 12.50 10.37 2.11
CA SER A 67 12.25 11.80 2.33
C SER A 67 11.17 12.35 1.40
N ASN A 68 11.14 11.91 0.14
CA ASN A 68 10.05 12.27 -0.77
C ASN A 68 8.71 11.74 -0.28
N VAL A 69 8.63 10.46 0.11
CA VAL A 69 7.40 9.89 0.69
C VAL A 69 6.99 10.62 1.94
N ARG A 70 7.94 10.98 2.82
CA ARG A 70 7.66 11.73 4.04
C ARG A 70 7.17 13.15 3.76
N SER A 71 7.73 13.83 2.75
CA SER A 71 7.26 15.15 2.31
C SER A 71 5.82 15.10 1.84
N GLU A 72 5.47 14.13 0.99
CA GLU A 72 4.11 13.93 0.50
C GLU A 72 3.13 13.62 1.64
N ILE A 73 3.53 12.78 2.59
CA ILE A 73 2.73 12.50 3.80
C ILE A 73 2.52 13.79 4.60
N GLY A 74 3.55 14.63 4.72
CA GLY A 74 3.48 15.92 5.43
C GLY A 74 2.53 16.92 4.77
N GLU A 75 2.43 16.93 3.45
CA GLU A 75 1.50 17.78 2.71
C GLU A 75 0.03 17.35 2.92
N ILE A 76 -0.22 16.04 3.03
CA ILE A 76 -1.55 15.47 3.23
C ILE A 76 -1.98 15.55 4.70
N ALA A 77 -1.10 15.13 5.61
CA ALA A 77 -1.33 15.18 7.05
C ALA A 77 -0.58 16.36 7.65
N LYS A 78 -1.24 17.50 7.76
CA LYS A 78 -0.69 18.73 8.34
C LYS A 78 -0.14 18.53 9.76
N ASP A 79 -0.79 17.65 10.55
CA ASP A 79 -0.39 17.30 11.90
C ASP A 79 -0.27 15.78 12.07
N GLY A 80 0.89 15.33 12.60
CA GLY A 80 1.12 13.92 12.94
C GLY A 80 1.64 13.04 11.80
N ALA A 81 2.21 13.62 10.75
CA ALA A 81 2.82 12.90 9.61
C ALA A 81 3.80 11.79 10.05
N ASP A 82 4.59 12.05 11.10
CA ASP A 82 5.57 11.11 11.63
C ASP A 82 4.94 9.83 12.21
N ASN A 83 3.71 9.89 12.70
CA ASN A 83 3.01 8.71 13.22
C ASN A 83 2.53 7.77 12.11
N TYR A 84 2.22 8.30 10.93
CA TYR A 84 1.72 7.53 9.79
C TYR A 84 2.85 7.01 8.90
N PHE A 85 3.98 7.70 8.91
CA PHE A 85 5.13 7.42 8.05
C PHE A 85 5.63 5.97 8.14
N PRO A 86 5.82 5.34 9.32
CA PRO A 86 6.31 3.97 9.38
C PRO A 86 5.38 2.97 8.67
N PHE A 87 4.07 3.13 8.83
CA PHE A 87 3.09 2.26 8.20
C PHE A 87 3.02 2.47 6.68
N ILE A 88 2.84 3.71 6.25
CA ILE A 88 2.74 4.06 4.83
C ILE A 88 4.05 3.78 4.09
N GLY A 89 5.20 4.11 4.69
CA GLY A 89 6.52 3.84 4.13
C GLY A 89 6.78 2.34 3.97
N THR A 90 6.35 1.52 4.93
CA THR A 90 6.47 0.05 4.82
C THR A 90 5.62 -0.51 3.70
N LEU A 91 4.36 -0.06 3.56
CA LEU A 91 3.49 -0.45 2.46
C LEU A 91 4.08 -0.06 1.11
N PHE A 92 4.56 1.18 1.00
CA PHE A 92 5.22 1.68 -0.20
C PHE A 92 6.43 0.82 -0.59
N LEU A 93 7.35 0.61 0.36
CA LEU A 93 8.55 -0.19 0.12
C LEU A 93 8.22 -1.64 -0.24
N PHE A 94 7.24 -2.25 0.41
CA PHE A 94 6.84 -3.63 0.12
C PHE A 94 6.33 -3.76 -1.32
N ILE A 95 5.43 -2.88 -1.77
CA ILE A 95 4.89 -2.90 -3.13
C ILE A 95 5.99 -2.55 -4.14
N LEU A 96 6.83 -1.55 -3.84
CA LEU A 96 7.93 -1.12 -4.69
C LEU A 96 8.93 -2.27 -4.94
N PHE A 97 9.42 -2.89 -3.87
CA PHE A 97 10.40 -3.99 -3.98
C PHE A 97 9.78 -5.24 -4.61
N SER A 98 8.51 -5.55 -4.32
CA SER A 98 7.78 -6.63 -5.00
C SER A 98 7.77 -6.43 -6.51
N ASN A 99 7.60 -5.20 -6.98
CA ASN A 99 7.57 -4.88 -8.40
C ASN A 99 8.98 -4.82 -9.02
N ILE A 100 9.98 -4.31 -8.32
CA ILE A 100 11.37 -4.28 -8.81
C ILE A 100 11.91 -5.70 -9.02
N LEU A 101 11.58 -6.62 -8.12
CA LEU A 101 12.03 -8.01 -8.22
C LEU A 101 11.45 -8.75 -9.43
N THR A 102 10.37 -8.27 -10.07
CA THR A 102 9.84 -8.87 -11.31
C THR A 102 10.83 -8.85 -12.46
N PHE A 103 11.90 -8.05 -12.35
CA PHE A 103 12.99 -8.06 -13.32
C PHE A 103 13.82 -9.34 -13.30
N ILE A 104 13.72 -10.13 -12.24
CA ILE A 104 14.41 -11.41 -12.10
C ILE A 104 13.60 -12.49 -12.81
N PRO A 105 14.14 -13.16 -13.85
CA PRO A 105 13.43 -14.24 -14.53
C PRO A 105 13.03 -15.35 -13.56
N GLY A 106 11.77 -15.78 -13.61
CA GLY A 106 11.22 -16.82 -12.73
C GLY A 106 10.64 -16.31 -11.42
N TYR A 107 10.76 -15.01 -11.10
CA TYR A 107 10.07 -14.40 -9.99
C TYR A 107 8.69 -13.91 -10.42
N VAL A 108 7.69 -14.16 -9.60
CA VAL A 108 6.33 -13.65 -9.77
C VAL A 108 6.00 -12.76 -8.58
N ALA A 109 5.59 -11.53 -8.84
CA ALA A 109 5.30 -10.58 -7.78
C ALA A 109 4.13 -11.08 -6.91
N PRO A 110 4.28 -11.15 -5.58
CA PRO A 110 3.16 -11.49 -4.71
C PRO A 110 1.98 -10.51 -4.84
N THR A 111 2.26 -9.27 -5.25
CA THR A 111 1.28 -8.23 -5.51
C THR A 111 0.45 -8.46 -6.78
N SER A 112 0.77 -9.43 -7.63
CA SER A 112 -0.08 -9.90 -8.72
C SER A 112 -1.15 -10.92 -8.29
N ALA A 113 -1.06 -11.40 -7.03
CA ALA A 113 -2.07 -12.28 -6.45
C ALA A 113 -3.17 -11.49 -5.74
N LEU A 114 -4.43 -11.91 -5.94
CA LEU A 114 -5.58 -11.27 -5.31
C LEU A 114 -5.54 -11.40 -3.78
N THR A 115 -5.01 -12.50 -3.27
CA THR A 115 -4.84 -12.74 -1.84
C THR A 115 -3.95 -11.70 -1.18
N THR A 116 -2.78 -11.41 -1.75
CA THR A 116 -1.84 -10.41 -1.22
C THR A 116 -2.40 -8.99 -1.34
N THR A 117 -2.99 -8.64 -2.49
CA THR A 117 -3.55 -7.30 -2.70
C THR A 117 -4.75 -7.03 -1.80
N SER A 118 -5.59 -8.05 -1.57
CA SER A 118 -6.69 -7.97 -0.62
C SER A 118 -6.18 -7.85 0.82
N ALA A 119 -5.13 -8.59 1.19
CA ALA A 119 -4.53 -8.49 2.52
C ALA A 119 -3.95 -7.08 2.78
N LEU A 120 -3.25 -6.49 1.79
CA LEU A 120 -2.74 -5.12 1.88
C LEU A 120 -3.88 -4.09 2.03
N ALA A 121 -4.94 -4.25 1.25
CA ALA A 121 -6.11 -3.36 1.33
C ALA A 121 -6.85 -3.50 2.66
N VAL A 122 -6.98 -4.72 3.20
CA VAL A 122 -7.57 -4.99 4.51
C VAL A 122 -6.71 -4.39 5.63
N MET A 123 -5.38 -4.44 5.52
CA MET A 123 -4.49 -3.75 6.48
C MET A 123 -4.74 -2.24 6.48
N VAL A 124 -4.91 -1.61 5.31
CA VAL A 124 -5.27 -0.19 5.21
C VAL A 124 -6.65 0.06 5.81
N PHE A 125 -7.63 -0.80 5.53
CA PHE A 125 -8.98 -0.70 6.10
C PHE A 125 -8.99 -0.68 7.63
N PHE A 126 -8.20 -1.53 8.28
CA PHE A 126 -8.06 -1.52 9.73
C PHE A 126 -7.17 -0.37 10.24
N ALA A 127 -6.20 0.07 9.46
CA ALA A 127 -5.35 1.20 9.84
C ALA A 127 -6.16 2.50 9.96
N VAL A 128 -7.14 2.73 9.09
CA VAL A 128 -8.01 3.92 9.12
C VAL A 128 -8.67 4.10 10.49
N PRO A 129 -9.45 3.14 11.04
CA PRO A 129 -10.04 3.29 12.37
C PRO A 129 -9.01 3.29 13.49
N ILE A 130 -7.92 2.53 13.39
CA ILE A 130 -6.88 2.49 14.42
C ILE A 130 -6.24 3.88 14.57
N PHE A 131 -5.80 4.50 13.49
CA PHE A 131 -5.21 5.83 13.54
C PHE A 131 -6.26 6.92 13.86
N GLY A 132 -7.49 6.79 13.40
CA GLY A 132 -8.58 7.67 13.77
C GLY A 132 -8.86 7.66 15.28
N ILE A 133 -8.95 6.47 15.87
CA ILE A 133 -9.17 6.28 17.31
C ILE A 133 -7.97 6.79 18.14
N THR A 134 -6.75 6.55 17.70
CA THR A 134 -5.56 7.03 18.43
C THR A 134 -5.45 8.55 18.45
N LYS A 135 -5.95 9.25 17.43
CA LYS A 135 -5.93 10.72 17.36
C LYS A 135 -7.13 11.36 18.05
N LEU A 136 -8.34 10.84 17.86
CA LEU A 136 -9.60 11.44 18.32
C LEU A 136 -10.12 10.83 19.62
N GLY A 137 -9.70 9.60 19.95
CA GLY A 137 -10.31 8.80 21.00
C GLY A 137 -11.52 8.00 20.51
N VAL A 138 -11.83 6.91 21.20
CA VAL A 138 -12.87 5.95 20.78
C VAL A 138 -14.25 6.57 20.68
N ILE A 139 -14.63 7.37 21.67
CA ILE A 139 -15.99 7.95 21.79
C ILE A 139 -16.22 8.98 20.69
N GLU A 140 -15.24 9.86 20.47
CA GLU A 140 -15.32 10.94 19.48
C GLU A 140 -15.31 10.38 18.05
N TYR A 141 -14.47 9.38 17.79
CA TYR A 141 -14.42 8.66 16.50
C TYR A 141 -15.76 7.98 16.17
N LEU A 142 -16.36 7.27 17.14
CA LEU A 142 -17.66 6.64 16.92
C LEU A 142 -18.77 7.68 16.67
N LYS A 143 -18.74 8.79 17.41
CA LYS A 143 -19.72 9.88 17.25
C LYS A 143 -19.69 10.51 15.87
N GLU A 144 -18.51 10.58 15.24
CA GLU A 144 -18.37 11.10 13.87
C GLU A 144 -19.09 10.21 12.85
N TYR A 145 -19.02 8.88 13.00
CA TYR A 145 -19.76 7.95 12.14
C TYR A 145 -21.28 8.09 12.22
N PHE A 146 -21.80 8.59 13.35
CA PHE A 146 -23.22 8.83 13.57
C PHE A 146 -23.67 10.27 13.26
N ARG A 147 -22.76 11.16 12.88
CA ARG A 147 -23.10 12.53 12.43
C ARG A 147 -23.40 12.55 10.92
N PRO A 148 -24.37 13.37 10.45
CA PRO A 148 -25.35 14.15 11.20
C PRO A 148 -26.53 13.31 11.69
N ASN A 149 -26.72 12.09 11.19
CA ASN A 149 -27.84 11.22 11.55
C ASN A 149 -27.43 9.74 11.45
N VAL A 150 -27.98 8.89 12.33
CA VAL A 150 -27.72 7.43 12.35
C VAL A 150 -27.98 6.75 10.99
N ILE A 151 -28.87 7.34 10.16
CA ILE A 151 -29.18 6.86 8.81
C ILE A 151 -27.96 6.90 7.88
N PHE A 152 -26.98 7.78 8.11
CA PHE A 152 -25.78 7.90 7.28
C PHE A 152 -24.69 6.88 7.64
N PHE A 153 -24.78 6.23 8.79
CA PHE A 153 -23.82 5.20 9.23
C PHE A 153 -23.56 4.11 8.17
N PRO A 154 -24.60 3.46 7.58
CA PRO A 154 -24.35 2.43 6.56
C PRO A 154 -23.66 3.00 5.31
N PHE A 155 -23.91 4.25 4.95
CA PHE A 155 -23.26 4.89 3.79
C PHE A 155 -21.79 5.17 4.06
N HIS A 156 -21.40 5.56 5.28
CA HIS A 156 -20.01 5.72 5.66
C HIS A 156 -19.26 4.39 5.61
N VAL A 157 -19.83 3.32 6.18
CA VAL A 157 -19.24 1.98 6.15
C VAL A 157 -19.10 1.47 4.71
N MET A 158 -20.14 1.64 3.88
CA MET A 158 -20.07 1.27 2.46
C MET A 158 -19.02 2.08 1.71
N GLY A 159 -18.85 3.35 2.01
CA GLY A 159 -17.83 4.21 1.42
C GLY A 159 -16.42 3.70 1.73
N GLU A 160 -16.13 3.36 2.98
CA GLU A 160 -14.83 2.82 3.38
C GLU A 160 -14.56 1.45 2.76
N PHE A 161 -15.56 0.57 2.75
CA PHE A 161 -15.45 -0.72 2.08
C PHE A 161 -15.18 -0.57 0.58
N SER A 162 -15.89 0.34 -0.09
CA SER A 162 -15.69 0.60 -1.53
C SER A 162 -14.28 1.15 -1.82
N ARG A 163 -13.75 2.04 -0.99
CA ARG A 163 -12.38 2.56 -1.10
C ARG A 163 -11.35 1.45 -0.96
N THR A 164 -11.52 0.59 0.03
CA THR A 164 -10.65 -0.57 0.27
C THR A 164 -10.67 -1.54 -0.90
N LEU A 165 -11.87 -1.86 -1.41
CA LEU A 165 -12.02 -2.73 -2.58
C LEU A 165 -11.36 -2.11 -3.82
N ALA A 166 -11.51 -0.80 -4.02
CA ALA A 166 -10.88 -0.09 -5.14
C ALA A 166 -9.34 -0.16 -5.07
N LEU A 167 -8.74 -0.08 -3.86
CA LEU A 167 -7.31 -0.27 -3.67
C LEU A 167 -6.85 -1.67 -4.06
N ALA A 168 -7.54 -2.71 -3.58
CA ALA A 168 -7.22 -4.11 -3.89
C ALA A 168 -7.31 -4.40 -5.38
N VAL A 169 -8.43 -4.01 -6.01
CA VAL A 169 -8.68 -4.27 -7.44
C VAL A 169 -7.72 -3.49 -8.33
N ARG A 170 -7.38 -2.25 -7.97
CA ARG A 170 -6.41 -1.45 -8.73
C ARG A 170 -5.03 -2.09 -8.73
N LEU A 171 -4.53 -2.50 -7.56
CA LEU A 171 -3.23 -3.12 -7.44
C LEU A 171 -3.19 -4.47 -8.18
N PHE A 172 -4.15 -5.33 -7.92
CA PHE A 172 -4.29 -6.62 -8.58
C PHE A 172 -4.44 -6.50 -10.09
N GLY A 173 -5.38 -5.66 -10.55
CA GLY A 173 -5.72 -5.52 -11.96
C GLY A 173 -4.55 -5.04 -12.81
N ASN A 174 -3.79 -4.05 -12.34
CA ASN A 174 -2.64 -3.53 -13.06
C ASN A 174 -1.53 -4.59 -13.19
N LEU A 175 -1.16 -5.24 -12.09
CA LEU A 175 -0.04 -6.19 -12.07
C LEU A 175 -0.38 -7.49 -12.79
N MET A 176 -1.56 -8.06 -12.52
CA MET A 176 -2.01 -9.28 -13.19
C MET A 176 -2.16 -9.11 -14.70
N SER A 177 -2.73 -7.96 -15.15
CA SER A 177 -2.87 -7.68 -16.58
C SER A 177 -1.51 -7.58 -17.25
N HIS A 178 -0.55 -6.93 -16.60
CA HIS A 178 0.81 -6.79 -17.12
C HIS A 178 1.52 -8.14 -17.28
N GLU A 179 1.48 -9.00 -16.27
CA GLU A 179 2.07 -10.34 -16.32
C GLU A 179 1.47 -11.20 -17.43
N LYS A 180 0.16 -11.13 -17.65
CA LYS A 180 -0.51 -11.85 -18.73
C LYS A 180 -0.12 -11.35 -20.12
N VAL A 181 -0.02 -10.03 -20.29
CA VAL A 181 0.44 -9.45 -21.56
C VAL A 181 1.85 -9.91 -21.89
N ILE A 182 2.76 -9.92 -20.91
CA ILE A 182 4.11 -10.43 -21.10
C ILE A 182 4.10 -11.91 -21.47
N ALA A 183 3.31 -12.74 -20.77
CA ALA A 183 3.22 -14.17 -21.08
C ALA A 183 2.73 -14.45 -22.51
N ILE A 184 1.74 -13.69 -22.98
CA ILE A 184 1.24 -13.78 -24.36
C ILE A 184 2.32 -13.31 -25.36
N LEU A 185 3.00 -12.21 -25.08
CA LEU A 185 4.06 -11.68 -25.95
C LEU A 185 5.25 -12.62 -26.05
N LEU A 186 5.61 -13.30 -24.96
CA LEU A 186 6.65 -14.34 -24.98
C LEU A 186 6.31 -15.50 -25.89
N ALA A 187 5.02 -15.84 -26.00
CA ALA A 187 4.56 -16.89 -26.91
C ALA A 187 4.55 -16.49 -28.39
N VAL A 188 4.29 -15.22 -28.68
CA VAL A 188 4.15 -14.71 -30.08
C VAL A 188 5.44 -14.12 -30.61
N THR A 189 6.14 -13.29 -29.82
CA THR A 189 7.35 -12.56 -30.22
C THR A 189 8.38 -12.57 -29.08
N PRO A 190 9.17 -13.62 -28.94
CA PRO A 190 9.92 -13.87 -27.71
C PRO A 190 11.13 -12.96 -27.47
N LEU A 191 11.59 -12.17 -28.44
CA LEU A 191 12.88 -11.50 -28.32
C LEU A 191 12.82 -10.03 -27.88
N PHE A 192 12.08 -9.18 -28.56
CA PHE A 192 12.17 -7.72 -28.37
C PHE A 192 11.01 -7.16 -27.53
N PHE A 193 9.79 -7.53 -27.85
CA PHE A 193 8.59 -6.97 -27.23
C PHE A 193 8.47 -7.26 -25.71
N PRO A 194 8.80 -8.46 -25.21
CA PRO A 194 8.74 -8.74 -23.77
C PRO A 194 9.66 -7.83 -22.94
N ILE A 195 10.85 -7.48 -23.46
CA ILE A 195 11.82 -6.62 -22.75
C ILE A 195 11.24 -5.20 -22.58
N VAL A 196 10.66 -4.65 -23.66
CA VAL A 196 10.03 -3.33 -23.62
C VAL A 196 8.84 -3.33 -22.67
N MET A 197 8.02 -4.37 -22.73
CA MET A 197 6.87 -4.49 -21.83
C MET A 197 7.29 -4.70 -20.37
N GLN A 198 8.36 -5.43 -20.11
CA GLN A 198 8.91 -5.59 -18.76
C GLN A 198 9.38 -4.24 -18.20
N ALA A 199 10.06 -3.42 -18.99
CA ALA A 199 10.48 -2.08 -18.58
C ALA A 199 9.28 -1.16 -18.31
N LEU A 200 8.25 -1.22 -19.16
CA LEU A 200 7.00 -0.49 -18.96
C LEU A 200 6.28 -0.94 -17.69
N GLY A 201 6.24 -2.25 -17.44
CA GLY A 201 5.63 -2.80 -16.22
C GLY A 201 6.34 -2.39 -14.94
N LEU A 202 7.66 -2.29 -14.97
CA LEU A 202 8.44 -1.76 -13.86
C LEU A 202 8.03 -0.30 -13.56
N LEU A 203 7.91 0.53 -14.60
CA LEU A 203 7.47 1.91 -14.47
C LEU A 203 6.04 2.00 -13.87
N ILE A 204 5.12 1.21 -14.42
CA ILE A 204 3.74 1.13 -13.92
C ILE A 204 3.71 0.63 -12.47
N GLY A 205 4.50 -0.38 -12.13
CA GLY A 205 4.60 -0.92 -10.78
C GLY A 205 5.15 0.09 -9.76
N LEU A 206 6.12 0.92 -10.16
CA LEU A 206 6.66 2.01 -9.34
C LEU A 206 5.60 3.09 -9.07
N ILE A 207 4.91 3.53 -10.12
CA ILE A 207 3.81 4.50 -10.02
C ILE A 207 2.69 3.92 -9.16
N GLN A 208 2.39 2.63 -9.29
CA GLN A 208 1.35 1.95 -8.52
C GLN A 208 1.67 1.88 -7.03
N ALA A 209 2.94 1.62 -6.66
CA ALA A 209 3.38 1.66 -5.27
C ALA A 209 3.16 3.05 -4.65
N TYR A 210 3.50 4.10 -5.40
CA TYR A 210 3.29 5.48 -4.98
C TYR A 210 1.81 5.82 -4.82
N ILE A 211 0.98 5.50 -5.84
CA ILE A 211 -0.47 5.77 -5.78
C ILE A 211 -1.13 5.04 -4.61
N PHE A 212 -0.74 3.78 -4.35
CA PHE A 212 -1.28 3.01 -3.24
C PHE A 212 -0.95 3.66 -1.89
N ALA A 213 0.29 4.08 -1.70
CA ALA A 213 0.74 4.75 -0.47
C ALA A 213 0.01 6.08 -0.23
N ILE A 214 -0.11 6.91 -1.27
CA ILE A 214 -0.80 8.20 -1.20
C ILE A 214 -2.29 8.02 -0.89
N LEU A 215 -2.97 7.07 -1.56
CA LEU A 215 -4.38 6.82 -1.29
C LEU A 215 -4.61 6.25 0.12
N ALA A 216 -3.75 5.34 0.59
CA ALA A 216 -3.81 4.85 1.96
C ALA A 216 -3.65 6.00 2.95
N MET A 217 -2.70 6.92 2.70
CA MET A 217 -2.49 8.11 3.52
C MET A 217 -3.71 9.04 3.51
N VAL A 218 -4.28 9.33 2.34
CA VAL A 218 -5.49 10.17 2.22
C VAL A 218 -6.66 9.57 3.01
N TYR A 219 -6.81 8.24 2.99
CA TYR A 219 -7.89 7.58 3.73
C TYR A 219 -7.68 7.66 5.25
N ILE A 220 -6.45 7.47 5.73
CA ILE A 220 -6.10 7.65 7.15
C ILE A 220 -6.27 9.11 7.57
N ALA A 221 -5.77 10.05 6.76
CA ALA A 221 -5.87 11.48 7.05
C ALA A 221 -7.34 11.95 7.08
N SER A 222 -8.18 11.50 6.15
CA SER A 222 -9.59 11.86 6.12
C SER A 222 -10.33 11.42 7.37
N ALA A 223 -10.00 10.25 7.91
CA ALA A 223 -10.59 9.75 9.16
C ALA A 223 -10.14 10.53 10.41
N SER A 224 -8.97 11.19 10.33
CA SER A 224 -8.41 11.94 11.45
C SER A 224 -8.63 13.46 11.39
N GLN A 225 -9.05 14.03 10.23
CA GLN A 225 -9.24 15.49 10.03
C GLN A 225 -10.69 15.95 10.12
N SER A 226 -11.66 15.07 9.99
CA SER A 226 -13.10 15.41 10.03
C SER A 226 -13.52 16.20 11.27
N HIS A 227 -12.74 16.17 12.34
CA HIS A 227 -13.03 16.85 13.60
C HIS A 227 -12.61 18.32 13.65
N GLU A 228 -11.52 18.72 13.00
CA GLU A 228 -11.03 20.11 13.06
C GLU A 228 -11.98 21.10 12.36
N GLU A 229 -12.60 20.68 11.27
CA GLU A 229 -13.62 21.52 10.60
C GLU A 229 -14.90 21.69 11.42
N SER A 230 -15.29 20.69 12.19
CA SER A 230 -16.48 20.72 13.03
C SER A 230 -16.30 21.64 14.24
N GLU A 231 -15.13 21.64 14.88
CA GLU A 231 -14.81 22.55 15.99
C GLU A 231 -14.69 24.02 15.54
N HIS A 232 -14.10 24.25 14.37
CA HIS A 232 -13.98 25.60 13.84
C HIS A 232 -15.34 26.21 13.46
N LYS A 233 -16.28 25.41 12.95
CA LYS A 233 -17.66 25.83 12.68
C LYS A 233 -18.45 26.06 13.98
N GLY A 234 -18.26 25.22 14.99
CA GLY A 234 -18.90 25.37 16.30
C GLY A 234 -18.45 26.63 17.04
N LYS A 235 -17.15 26.98 16.99
CA LYS A 235 -16.62 28.19 17.62
C LYS A 235 -17.07 29.49 16.92
N LYS A 236 -17.22 29.49 15.61
CA LYS A 236 -17.72 30.67 14.86
C LYS A 236 -19.21 30.96 15.14
N HIS A 237 -20.02 29.92 15.30
CA HIS A 237 -21.45 30.11 15.63
C HIS A 237 -21.69 30.53 17.09
N GLY A 238 -20.75 30.22 18.00
CA GLY A 238 -20.83 30.67 19.41
C GLY A 238 -20.40 32.12 19.64
N GLN A 239 -19.69 32.74 18.70
CA GLN A 239 -19.25 34.14 18.80
C GLN A 239 -20.20 35.14 18.13
N GLU A 240 -21.19 34.69 17.34
CA GLU A 240 -22.19 35.53 16.68
C GLU A 240 -23.53 35.61 17.42
N ALA A 241 -23.61 35.17 18.68
CA ALA A 241 -24.81 35.42 19.49
C ALA A 241 -24.84 36.90 19.88
N PRO A 242 -25.81 37.71 19.40
CA PRO A 242 -25.89 39.11 19.77
C PRO A 242 -26.30 39.26 21.26
N GLU A 243 -25.46 39.97 22.01
CA GLU A 243 -25.89 40.52 23.32
C GLU A 243 -27.18 41.30 23.12
N LYS A 244 -28.22 40.84 23.75
CA LYS A 244 -29.44 41.63 23.97
C LYS A 244 -29.62 41.86 25.45
#